data_278c566c625c7233a92541ab00ea0893
#
_entry.id   278c566c625c7233a92541ab00ea0893
#
_cell.length_a   1.000
_cell.length_b   1.000
_cell.length_c   1.000
_cell.angle_alpha   90.00
_cell.angle_beta   90.00
_cell.angle_gamma   90.00
#
_symmetry.space_group_name_H-M   'P 1'
#
loop_
_entity.id
_entity.type
_entity.pdbx_description
1 polymer ?
#
loop_
_entity_poly.entity_id
_entity_poly.type
_entity_poly.pdbx_seq_one_letter_code
_entity_poly.pdbx_strand_id
1 'polypeptide(L)'
;MCILQAHSSTLKGIPGIAINQDSLREAASETPPRYLFEEVRESKWALVVVSPEMLTTPGFNKVLMDSSFQQHLALVFIDECHLVDEQGTDFRPSYKSIGSLRARIPTRIPWIAVSATLPQGPRFDAVRDSLGFHPGYFTYRALQVDNPHICYIPKILQYPISGSSFLDLAWLIPTTVTSPCHITKTLIFCETIELGYRVCNFLRSLLPQSLHGNEEVILPYHSLLSKPGRTRVMENFRLGTTRIVIGTDCFTWGVDVPDIRNVVVFGLPSSFSKLVQQIGRAGRDGSQAYAITYAAHWVEDFAKLPPKLSKQETTNLK
;
A
#
# COMPACT_ATOMS: atom_id res chain seq x y z
N MET A 1 2.74 -5.80 5.25
CA MET A 1 1.85 -4.88 5.99
C MET A 1 1.67 -5.30 7.45
N CYS A 2 1.09 -6.45 7.79
CA CYS A 2 0.82 -6.86 9.18
C CYS A 2 2.02 -6.73 10.15
N ILE A 3 3.22 -7.15 9.75
CA ILE A 3 4.43 -7.08 10.60
C ILE A 3 4.78 -5.63 10.94
N LEU A 4 4.68 -4.72 9.99
CA LEU A 4 4.97 -3.30 10.20
C LEU A 4 3.94 -2.63 11.11
N GLN A 5 2.67 -2.97 10.99
CA GLN A 5 1.61 -2.46 11.87
C GLN A 5 1.83 -2.93 13.31
N ALA A 6 2.11 -4.22 13.52
CA ALA A 6 2.40 -4.77 14.83
C ALA A 6 3.66 -4.14 15.45
N HIS A 7 4.74 -4.00 14.68
CA HIS A 7 5.97 -3.35 15.14
C HIS A 7 5.75 -1.87 15.48
N SER A 8 5.02 -1.13 14.64
CA SER A 8 4.68 0.28 14.91
C SER A 8 3.85 0.46 16.18
N SER A 9 2.93 -0.45 16.48
CA SER A 9 2.15 -0.41 17.71
C SER A 9 3.02 -0.65 18.95
N THR A 10 3.95 -1.58 18.86
CA THR A 10 4.89 -1.89 19.95
C THR A 10 5.78 -0.69 20.26
N LEU A 11 6.28 0.01 19.24
CA LEU A 11 7.04 1.26 19.42
C LEU A 11 6.24 2.38 20.10
N LYS A 12 4.91 2.34 20.01
CA LYS A 12 3.98 3.26 20.69
C LYS A 12 3.51 2.75 22.05
N GLY A 13 4.14 1.72 22.58
CA GLY A 13 3.81 1.14 23.89
C GLY A 13 2.61 0.18 23.90
N ILE A 14 2.10 -0.22 22.72
CA ILE A 14 1.02 -1.19 22.59
C ILE A 14 1.62 -2.50 22.09
N PRO A 15 1.75 -3.55 22.93
CA PRO A 15 2.32 -4.83 22.50
C PRO A 15 1.50 -5.41 21.35
N GLY A 16 2.13 -5.53 20.16
CA GLY A 16 1.48 -6.00 18.96
C GLY A 16 2.19 -7.20 18.33
N ILE A 17 1.41 -8.13 17.78
CA ILE A 17 1.90 -9.30 17.06
C ILE A 17 1.25 -9.41 15.68
N ALA A 18 2.02 -9.88 14.69
CA ALA A 18 1.52 -10.22 13.37
C ALA A 18 1.38 -11.74 13.22
N ILE A 19 0.23 -12.19 12.77
CA ILE A 19 -0.06 -13.60 12.46
C ILE A 19 -0.21 -13.76 10.96
N ASN A 20 0.83 -14.28 10.33
CA ASN A 20 0.88 -14.65 8.91
C ASN A 20 1.83 -15.86 8.73
N GLN A 21 1.92 -16.41 7.52
CA GLN A 21 2.77 -17.59 7.28
C GLN A 21 4.25 -17.36 7.64
N ASP A 22 4.78 -16.17 7.33
CA ASP A 22 6.19 -15.86 7.59
C ASP A 22 6.46 -15.75 9.08
N SER A 23 5.62 -15.01 9.83
CA SER A 23 5.79 -14.85 11.28
C SER A 23 5.63 -16.18 12.03
N LEU A 24 4.74 -17.07 11.57
CA LEU A 24 4.60 -18.41 12.16
C LEU A 24 5.84 -19.27 11.91
N ARG A 25 6.44 -19.22 10.70
CA ARG A 25 7.67 -19.94 10.40
C ARG A 25 8.86 -19.40 11.16
N GLU A 26 9.00 -18.07 11.22
CA GLU A 26 10.08 -17.41 11.97
C GLU A 26 10.02 -17.80 13.45
N ALA A 27 8.86 -17.68 14.09
CA ALA A 27 8.67 -18.05 15.48
C ALA A 27 8.95 -19.54 15.78
N ALA A 28 8.53 -20.43 14.88
CA ALA A 28 8.81 -21.86 15.01
C ALA A 28 10.30 -22.20 14.86
N SER A 29 11.09 -21.37 14.20
CA SER A 29 12.54 -21.54 14.04
C SER A 29 13.39 -20.93 15.15
N GLU A 30 12.78 -20.19 16.08
CA GLU A 30 13.48 -19.63 17.24
C GLU A 30 13.93 -20.74 18.22
N THR A 31 14.87 -20.45 19.08
CA THR A 31 15.36 -21.37 20.11
C THR A 31 15.25 -20.72 21.50
N PRO A 32 14.30 -21.12 22.35
CA PRO A 32 13.24 -22.15 22.14
C PRO A 32 12.18 -21.68 21.13
N PRO A 33 11.50 -22.62 20.45
CA PRO A 33 10.43 -22.29 19.51
C PRO A 33 9.29 -21.54 20.20
N ARG A 34 8.72 -20.54 19.48
CA ARG A 34 7.53 -19.82 19.95
C ARG A 34 6.27 -20.27 19.21
N TYR A 35 5.18 -20.36 19.93
CA TYR A 35 3.89 -20.79 19.42
C TYR A 35 2.91 -19.60 19.44
N LEU A 36 2.90 -18.81 18.36
CA LEU A 36 2.19 -17.52 18.33
C LEU A 36 0.69 -17.63 18.59
N PHE A 37 0.04 -18.71 18.16
CA PHE A 37 -1.38 -18.92 18.47
C PHE A 37 -1.63 -19.12 19.97
N GLU A 38 -0.73 -19.79 20.68
CA GLU A 38 -0.84 -19.96 22.14
C GLU A 38 -0.61 -18.62 22.85
N GLU A 39 0.38 -17.85 22.42
CA GLU A 39 0.61 -16.51 22.98
C GLU A 39 -0.60 -15.59 22.82
N VAL A 40 -1.31 -15.68 21.69
CA VAL A 40 -2.56 -14.92 21.46
C VAL A 40 -3.68 -15.42 22.37
N ARG A 41 -3.84 -16.73 22.53
CA ARG A 41 -4.84 -17.31 23.46
C ARG A 41 -4.60 -16.90 24.91
N GLU A 42 -3.33 -16.82 25.32
CA GLU A 42 -2.91 -16.38 26.65
C GLU A 42 -3.02 -14.85 26.85
N SER A 43 -3.55 -14.13 25.85
CA SER A 43 -3.74 -12.66 25.88
C SER A 43 -2.47 -11.87 26.16
N LYS A 44 -1.30 -12.38 25.70
CA LYS A 44 0.01 -11.69 25.84
C LYS A 44 0.11 -10.43 25.00
N TRP A 45 -0.80 -10.24 24.04
CA TRP A 45 -0.75 -9.19 23.03
C TRP A 45 -1.99 -8.32 23.07
N ALA A 46 -1.80 -7.01 23.14
CA ALA A 46 -2.89 -6.03 23.10
C ALA A 46 -3.41 -5.78 21.67
N LEU A 47 -2.56 -5.98 20.66
CA LEU A 47 -2.93 -5.89 19.24
C LEU A 47 -2.49 -7.16 18.50
N VAL A 48 -3.45 -7.83 17.87
CA VAL A 48 -3.20 -9.00 17.01
C VAL A 48 -3.55 -8.63 15.57
N VAL A 49 -2.56 -8.50 14.70
CA VAL A 49 -2.74 -8.20 13.29
C VAL A 49 -2.70 -9.50 12.50
N VAL A 50 -3.81 -9.87 11.90
CA VAL A 50 -3.97 -11.18 11.24
C VAL A 50 -4.11 -10.98 9.73
N SER A 51 -3.36 -11.74 8.93
CA SER A 51 -3.60 -11.74 7.49
C SER A 51 -4.85 -12.56 7.16
N PRO A 52 -5.64 -12.17 6.14
CA PRO A 52 -6.90 -12.83 5.82
C PRO A 52 -6.79 -14.33 5.59
N GLU A 53 -5.66 -14.79 5.06
CA GLU A 53 -5.38 -16.21 4.81
C GLU A 53 -5.34 -17.05 6.10
N MET A 54 -5.00 -16.41 7.23
CA MET A 54 -4.93 -17.10 8.52
C MET A 54 -6.30 -17.33 9.14
N LEU A 55 -7.31 -16.54 8.77
CA LEU A 55 -8.66 -16.56 9.36
C LEU A 55 -9.37 -17.91 9.19
N THR A 56 -9.01 -18.68 8.16
CA THR A 56 -9.59 -19.99 7.83
C THR A 56 -8.73 -21.15 8.31
N THR A 57 -7.56 -20.89 8.90
CA THR A 57 -6.68 -21.97 9.37
C THR A 57 -7.21 -22.61 10.65
N PRO A 58 -7.00 -23.93 10.83
CA PRO A 58 -7.41 -24.62 12.07
C PRO A 58 -6.78 -24.01 13.33
N GLY A 59 -5.53 -23.54 13.24
CA GLY A 59 -4.83 -22.89 14.36
C GLY A 59 -5.52 -21.63 14.82
N PHE A 60 -5.84 -20.71 13.90
CA PHE A 60 -6.53 -19.48 14.24
C PHE A 60 -7.99 -19.71 14.64
N ASN A 61 -8.64 -20.74 14.06
CA ASN A 61 -9.99 -21.11 14.50
C ASN A 61 -10.03 -21.53 15.98
N LYS A 62 -9.02 -22.25 16.48
CA LYS A 62 -8.89 -22.58 17.91
C LYS A 62 -8.76 -21.32 18.77
N VAL A 63 -8.04 -20.29 18.30
CA VAL A 63 -7.95 -18.98 18.98
C VAL A 63 -9.32 -18.33 19.08
N LEU A 64 -10.05 -18.26 17.96
CA LEU A 64 -11.38 -17.63 17.92
C LEU A 64 -12.42 -18.33 18.80
N MET A 65 -12.29 -19.65 19.00
CA MET A 65 -13.20 -20.44 19.85
C MET A 65 -12.77 -20.47 21.32
N ASP A 66 -11.63 -19.92 21.65
CA ASP A 66 -11.15 -19.86 23.02
C ASP A 66 -11.93 -18.83 23.83
N SER A 67 -12.50 -19.26 24.96
CA SER A 67 -13.33 -18.41 25.82
C SER A 67 -12.54 -17.26 26.46
N SER A 68 -11.29 -17.53 26.84
CA SER A 68 -10.41 -16.50 27.40
C SER A 68 -10.11 -15.41 26.37
N PHE A 69 -9.73 -15.80 25.15
CA PHE A 69 -9.53 -14.85 24.06
C PHE A 69 -10.79 -14.02 23.78
N GLN A 70 -11.96 -14.65 23.70
CA GLN A 70 -13.22 -13.95 23.45
C GLN A 70 -13.61 -12.97 24.56
N GLN A 71 -13.25 -13.26 25.82
CA GLN A 71 -13.50 -12.34 26.95
C GLN A 71 -12.62 -11.08 26.88
N HIS A 72 -11.39 -11.21 26.38
CA HIS A 72 -10.45 -10.10 26.26
C HIS A 72 -10.55 -9.36 24.92
N LEU A 73 -11.25 -9.92 23.93
CA LEU A 73 -11.45 -9.27 22.65
C LEU A 73 -12.33 -8.03 22.79
N ALA A 74 -11.76 -6.84 22.55
CA ALA A 74 -12.43 -5.56 22.74
C ALA A 74 -12.95 -4.96 21.41
N LEU A 75 -12.31 -5.26 20.28
CA LEU A 75 -12.59 -4.61 18.99
C LEU A 75 -12.12 -5.50 17.84
N VAL A 76 -12.88 -5.52 16.75
CA VAL A 76 -12.40 -6.02 15.44
C VAL A 76 -12.22 -4.83 14.51
N PHE A 77 -11.01 -4.69 13.99
CA PHE A 77 -10.66 -3.63 13.06
C PHE A 77 -10.26 -4.22 11.71
N ILE A 78 -10.92 -3.78 10.63
CA ILE A 78 -10.68 -4.24 9.27
C ILE A 78 -10.08 -3.07 8.49
N ASP A 79 -8.79 -3.20 8.19
CA ASP A 79 -8.08 -2.26 7.34
C ASP A 79 -8.24 -2.63 5.86
N GLU A 80 -8.21 -1.62 4.98
CA GLU A 80 -8.37 -1.79 3.52
C GLU A 80 -9.62 -2.62 3.15
N CYS A 81 -10.75 -2.32 3.79
CA CYS A 81 -11.99 -3.09 3.63
C CYS A 81 -12.50 -3.14 2.18
N HIS A 82 -12.07 -2.22 1.30
CA HIS A 82 -12.40 -2.24 -0.13
C HIS A 82 -11.92 -3.51 -0.84
N LEU A 83 -10.92 -4.22 -0.30
CA LEU A 83 -10.40 -5.48 -0.87
C LEU A 83 -11.37 -6.65 -0.72
N VAL A 84 -12.41 -6.52 0.10
CA VAL A 84 -13.44 -7.57 0.30
C VAL A 84 -14.26 -7.81 -0.97
N ASP A 85 -14.46 -6.76 -1.78
CA ASP A 85 -15.23 -6.82 -3.03
C ASP A 85 -14.35 -6.55 -4.27
N GLU A 86 -13.05 -6.67 -4.15
CA GLU A 86 -12.15 -6.43 -5.29
C GLU A 86 -12.25 -7.57 -6.30
N GLN A 87 -12.47 -7.20 -7.57
CA GLN A 87 -12.54 -8.13 -8.71
C GLN A 87 -11.37 -7.86 -9.66
N GLY A 88 -10.89 -8.90 -10.35
CA GLY A 88 -9.81 -8.78 -11.33
C GLY A 88 -8.47 -9.33 -10.85
N THR A 89 -7.37 -8.78 -11.39
CA THR A 89 -5.99 -9.25 -11.14
C THR A 89 -5.54 -9.17 -9.69
N ASP A 90 -6.10 -8.24 -8.92
CA ASP A 90 -5.78 -8.03 -7.50
C ASP A 90 -6.71 -8.81 -6.55
N PHE A 91 -7.58 -9.67 -7.09
CA PHE A 91 -8.54 -10.44 -6.31
C PHE A 91 -7.86 -11.36 -5.29
N ARG A 92 -8.26 -11.21 -4.03
CA ARG A 92 -7.79 -12.04 -2.91
C ARG A 92 -8.97 -12.79 -2.29
N PRO A 93 -9.20 -14.07 -2.64
CA PRO A 93 -10.34 -14.84 -2.16
C PRO A 93 -10.48 -14.89 -0.64
N SER A 94 -9.35 -14.85 0.08
CA SER A 94 -9.31 -14.86 1.55
C SER A 94 -9.98 -13.64 2.20
N TYR A 95 -10.11 -12.50 1.51
CA TYR A 95 -10.83 -11.34 2.04
C TYR A 95 -12.34 -11.60 2.18
N LYS A 96 -12.93 -12.42 1.33
CA LYS A 96 -14.34 -12.82 1.45
C LYS A 96 -14.67 -13.55 2.76
N SER A 97 -13.67 -14.23 3.34
CA SER A 97 -13.85 -14.95 4.60
C SER A 97 -13.95 -14.03 5.82
N ILE A 98 -13.60 -12.74 5.70
CA ILE A 98 -13.64 -11.79 6.82
C ILE A 98 -15.06 -11.66 7.38
N GLY A 99 -16.08 -11.56 6.51
CA GLY A 99 -17.47 -11.48 6.94
C GLY A 99 -17.92 -12.69 7.80
N SER A 100 -17.39 -13.87 7.52
CA SER A 100 -17.70 -15.08 8.28
C SER A 100 -17.22 -15.06 9.74
N LEU A 101 -16.30 -14.15 10.08
CA LEU A 101 -15.84 -13.98 11.46
C LEU A 101 -16.96 -13.54 12.40
N ARG A 102 -17.98 -12.81 11.92
CA ARG A 102 -19.10 -12.37 12.74
C ARG A 102 -19.84 -13.54 13.39
N ALA A 103 -19.93 -14.67 12.71
CA ALA A 103 -20.57 -15.88 13.27
C ALA A 103 -19.74 -16.57 14.36
N ARG A 104 -18.46 -16.24 14.47
CA ARG A 104 -17.49 -16.86 15.39
C ARG A 104 -17.05 -15.94 16.53
N ILE A 105 -17.41 -14.68 16.46
CA ILE A 105 -17.05 -13.64 17.44
C ILE A 105 -18.33 -13.22 18.20
N PRO A 106 -18.27 -12.99 19.52
CA PRO A 106 -19.42 -12.54 20.30
C PRO A 106 -20.04 -11.27 19.74
N THR A 107 -21.37 -11.20 19.67
CA THR A 107 -22.13 -10.08 19.08
C THR A 107 -21.89 -8.73 19.73
N ARG A 108 -21.46 -8.72 21.00
CA ARG A 108 -21.13 -7.50 21.77
C ARG A 108 -19.89 -6.76 21.27
N ILE A 109 -19.03 -7.42 20.50
CA ILE A 109 -17.76 -6.83 20.06
C ILE A 109 -18.02 -5.82 18.95
N PRO A 110 -17.58 -4.54 19.10
CA PRO A 110 -17.70 -3.55 18.04
C PRO A 110 -16.78 -3.88 16.86
N TRP A 111 -17.22 -3.48 15.66
CA TRP A 111 -16.49 -3.66 14.43
C TRP A 111 -16.25 -2.31 13.76
N ILE A 112 -15.03 -2.07 13.32
CA ILE A 112 -14.65 -0.90 12.54
C ILE A 112 -14.04 -1.38 11.22
N ALA A 113 -14.54 -0.88 10.11
CA ALA A 113 -13.97 -1.10 8.79
C ALA A 113 -13.54 0.25 8.20
N VAL A 114 -12.33 0.30 7.67
CA VAL A 114 -11.77 1.52 7.08
C VAL A 114 -11.24 1.26 5.68
N SER A 115 -11.31 2.29 4.84
CA SER A 115 -10.70 2.33 3.53
C SER A 115 -10.46 3.79 3.12
N ALA A 116 -9.33 4.03 2.47
CA ALA A 116 -9.06 5.34 1.86
C ALA A 116 -9.72 5.51 0.48
N THR A 117 -10.18 4.42 -0.17
CA THR A 117 -10.55 4.39 -1.59
C THR A 117 -11.91 3.75 -1.86
N LEU A 118 -12.82 3.77 -0.89
CA LEU A 118 -14.17 3.20 -1.01
C LEU A 118 -15.23 4.31 -0.99
N PRO A 119 -15.58 4.91 -2.14
CA PRO A 119 -16.65 5.89 -2.22
C PRO A 119 -18.01 5.22 -2.03
N GLN A 120 -19.02 6.02 -1.62
CA GLN A 120 -20.41 5.55 -1.59
C GLN A 120 -20.87 5.12 -2.98
N GLY A 121 -21.72 4.09 -3.03
CA GLY A 121 -22.28 3.52 -4.24
C GLY A 121 -22.33 2.00 -4.18
N PRO A 122 -22.61 1.33 -5.30
CA PRO A 122 -22.82 -0.14 -5.33
C PRO A 122 -21.67 -0.94 -4.71
N ARG A 123 -20.44 -0.50 -4.91
CA ARG A 123 -19.27 -1.16 -4.32
C ARG A 123 -19.22 -1.01 -2.79
N PHE A 124 -19.56 0.16 -2.27
CA PHE A 124 -19.70 0.37 -0.83
C PHE A 124 -20.77 -0.56 -0.24
N ASP A 125 -21.93 -0.67 -0.91
CA ASP A 125 -23.00 -1.53 -0.47
C ASP A 125 -22.58 -3.01 -0.44
N ALA A 126 -21.89 -3.49 -1.48
CA ALA A 126 -21.37 -4.85 -1.54
C ALA A 126 -20.37 -5.15 -0.40
N VAL A 127 -19.43 -4.24 -0.13
CA VAL A 127 -18.48 -4.37 0.99
C VAL A 127 -19.21 -4.34 2.33
N ARG A 128 -20.13 -3.40 2.54
CA ARG A 128 -20.96 -3.28 3.74
C ARG A 128 -21.69 -4.58 4.03
N ASP A 129 -22.37 -5.13 3.02
CA ASP A 129 -23.18 -6.34 3.17
C ASP A 129 -22.29 -7.57 3.39
N SER A 130 -21.17 -7.69 2.67
CA SER A 130 -20.19 -8.77 2.86
C SER A 130 -19.58 -8.78 4.27
N LEU A 131 -19.41 -7.61 4.89
CA LEU A 131 -18.92 -7.47 6.26
C LEU A 131 -20.03 -7.51 7.32
N GLY A 132 -21.30 -7.66 6.91
CA GLY A 132 -22.44 -7.75 7.81
C GLY A 132 -22.75 -6.45 8.56
N PHE A 133 -22.54 -5.30 7.95
CA PHE A 133 -23.00 -4.02 8.47
C PHE A 133 -24.42 -3.75 7.98
N HIS A 134 -25.42 -3.96 8.83
CA HIS A 134 -26.82 -3.78 8.46
C HIS A 134 -27.23 -2.30 8.51
N PRO A 135 -27.99 -1.81 7.52
CA PRO A 135 -28.52 -0.45 7.53
C PRO A 135 -29.24 -0.11 8.85
N GLY A 136 -28.97 1.05 9.40
CA GLY A 136 -29.53 1.50 10.67
C GLY A 136 -28.77 1.03 11.92
N TYR A 137 -27.80 0.11 11.79
CA TYR A 137 -27.03 -0.43 12.92
C TYR A 137 -25.52 -0.13 12.83
N PHE A 138 -25.10 0.77 11.95
CA PHE A 138 -23.72 1.26 11.88
C PHE A 138 -23.69 2.76 11.60
N THR A 139 -22.57 3.39 11.94
CA THR A 139 -22.31 4.79 11.61
C THR A 139 -21.29 4.86 10.48
N TYR A 140 -21.65 5.51 9.38
CA TYR A 140 -20.72 5.86 8.32
C TYR A 140 -20.11 7.23 8.56
N ARG A 141 -18.79 7.32 8.44
CA ARG A 141 -18.07 8.59 8.49
C ARG A 141 -17.13 8.71 7.30
N ALA A 142 -17.38 9.66 6.42
CA ALA A 142 -16.44 10.08 5.40
C ALA A 142 -15.54 11.16 6.00
N LEU A 143 -14.23 10.92 5.98
CA LEU A 143 -13.24 11.94 6.31
C LEU A 143 -12.81 12.62 5.01
N GLN A 144 -12.40 13.88 5.11
CA GLN A 144 -11.80 14.58 3.98
C GLN A 144 -10.49 13.89 3.62
N VAL A 145 -10.39 13.45 2.35
CA VAL A 145 -9.19 12.75 1.82
C VAL A 145 -8.24 13.70 1.11
N ASP A 146 -8.65 14.95 0.91
CA ASP A 146 -7.80 15.96 0.33
C ASP A 146 -6.64 16.29 1.27
N ASN A 147 -5.42 16.30 0.70
CA ASN A 147 -4.22 16.67 1.44
C ASN A 147 -3.71 18.02 0.89
N PRO A 148 -3.91 19.13 1.62
CA PRO A 148 -3.53 20.47 1.16
C PRO A 148 -2.01 20.63 0.97
N HIS A 149 -1.20 19.73 1.51
CA HIS A 149 0.25 19.75 1.37
C HIS A 149 0.73 19.07 0.08
N ILE A 150 -0.16 18.41 -0.67
CA ILE A 150 0.20 17.73 -1.92
C ILE A 150 -0.27 18.56 -3.12
N CYS A 151 0.67 18.99 -3.94
CA CYS A 151 0.37 19.57 -5.24
C CYS A 151 0.27 18.46 -6.29
N TYR A 152 -0.91 18.28 -6.90
CA TYR A 152 -1.16 17.27 -7.94
C TYR A 152 -0.84 17.86 -9.31
N ILE A 153 0.08 17.22 -10.05
CA ILE A 153 0.57 17.70 -11.35
C ILE A 153 0.38 16.60 -12.40
N PRO A 154 -0.71 16.64 -13.16
CA PRO A 154 -0.86 15.76 -14.32
C PRO A 154 0.06 16.25 -15.45
N LYS A 155 0.72 15.32 -16.13
CA LYS A 155 1.56 15.57 -17.29
C LYS A 155 1.30 14.54 -18.38
N ILE A 156 1.45 14.95 -19.63
CA ILE A 156 1.46 14.04 -20.75
C ILE A 156 2.91 13.69 -21.09
N LEU A 157 3.16 12.39 -21.32
CA LEU A 157 4.47 11.90 -21.77
C LEU A 157 4.85 12.56 -23.10
N GLN A 158 6.01 13.16 -23.13
CA GLN A 158 6.57 13.75 -24.36
C GLN A 158 7.43 12.75 -25.13
N TYR A 159 7.94 11.71 -24.44
CA TYR A 159 8.83 10.71 -25.00
C TYR A 159 8.28 9.30 -24.78
N PRO A 160 8.55 8.37 -25.74
CA PRO A 160 8.10 6.99 -25.62
C PRO A 160 8.71 6.28 -24.41
N ILE A 161 7.91 5.48 -23.71
CA ILE A 161 8.39 4.64 -22.59
C ILE A 161 9.01 3.31 -23.03
N SER A 162 8.98 3.01 -24.34
CA SER A 162 9.48 1.75 -24.90
C SER A 162 11.02 1.68 -25.01
N GLY A 163 11.69 2.84 -24.95
CA GLY A 163 13.15 2.93 -25.09
C GLY A 163 13.91 2.82 -23.77
N SER A 164 15.17 3.26 -23.80
CA SER A 164 16.06 3.35 -22.64
C SER A 164 16.32 4.80 -22.18
N SER A 165 15.74 5.77 -22.86
CA SER A 165 15.87 7.20 -22.55
C SER A 165 14.52 7.73 -22.05
N PHE A 166 14.50 8.30 -20.86
CA PHE A 166 13.29 8.77 -20.18
C PHE A 166 13.42 10.26 -19.85
N LEU A 167 13.54 11.08 -20.90
CA LEU A 167 13.80 12.52 -20.78
C LEU A 167 12.71 13.26 -19.97
N ASP A 168 11.49 12.75 -19.95
CA ASP A 168 10.42 13.25 -19.08
C ASP A 168 10.79 13.21 -17.58
N LEU A 169 11.73 12.35 -17.19
CA LEU A 169 12.20 12.18 -15.81
C LEU A 169 13.57 12.85 -15.55
N ALA A 170 14.22 13.42 -16.56
CA ALA A 170 15.58 13.96 -16.43
C ALA A 170 15.68 15.08 -15.37
N TRP A 171 14.61 15.84 -15.15
CA TRP A 171 14.54 16.90 -14.15
C TRP A 171 14.75 16.42 -12.70
N LEU A 172 14.61 15.12 -12.44
CA LEU A 172 14.85 14.53 -11.12
C LEU A 172 16.33 14.58 -10.71
N ILE A 173 17.23 14.70 -11.68
CA ILE A 173 18.66 14.85 -11.45
C ILE A 173 19.08 16.24 -11.92
N PRO A 174 19.09 17.25 -11.05
CA PRO A 174 19.53 18.60 -11.42
C PRO A 174 20.98 18.60 -11.89
N THR A 175 21.28 19.40 -12.91
CA THR A 175 22.66 19.51 -13.47
C THR A 175 23.68 20.04 -12.45
N THR A 176 23.21 20.68 -11.38
CA THR A 176 24.05 21.24 -10.30
C THR A 176 24.31 20.29 -9.15
N VAL A 177 23.91 19.02 -9.27
CA VAL A 177 24.10 18.02 -8.23
C VAL A 177 25.59 17.76 -8.00
N THR A 178 26.04 17.91 -6.76
CA THR A 178 27.42 17.57 -6.34
C THR A 178 27.42 16.57 -5.19
N SER A 179 26.26 16.38 -4.52
CA SER A 179 26.07 15.47 -3.39
C SER A 179 24.69 14.82 -3.46
N PRO A 180 24.49 13.62 -2.92
CA PRO A 180 23.18 12.96 -2.88
C PRO A 180 22.07 13.81 -2.25
N CYS A 181 22.37 14.62 -1.25
CA CYS A 181 21.38 15.47 -0.57
C CYS A 181 20.78 16.55 -1.48
N HIS A 182 21.41 16.89 -2.59
CA HIS A 182 20.86 17.83 -3.58
C HIS A 182 19.77 17.19 -4.45
N ILE A 183 19.65 15.86 -4.45
CA ILE A 183 18.58 15.15 -5.14
C ILE A 183 17.38 15.08 -4.19
N THR A 184 16.25 15.59 -4.64
CA THR A 184 15.00 15.56 -3.85
C THR A 184 14.54 14.12 -3.62
N LYS A 185 14.16 13.79 -2.38
CA LYS A 185 13.67 12.45 -2.03
C LYS A 185 12.40 12.13 -2.83
N THR A 186 12.51 11.16 -3.72
CA THR A 186 11.51 10.85 -4.75
C THR A 186 11.18 9.36 -4.77
N LEU A 187 9.89 9.07 -4.89
CA LEU A 187 9.37 7.73 -5.17
C LEU A 187 8.77 7.72 -6.57
N ILE A 188 9.23 6.79 -7.42
CA ILE A 188 8.71 6.61 -8.78
C ILE A 188 7.97 5.28 -8.84
N PHE A 189 6.71 5.30 -9.26
CA PHE A 189 5.95 4.10 -9.56
C PHE A 189 6.01 3.79 -11.04
N CYS A 190 6.42 2.57 -11.38
CA CYS A 190 6.40 2.02 -12.73
C CYS A 190 5.46 0.82 -12.79
N GLU A 191 4.83 0.60 -13.94
CA GLU A 191 3.89 -0.50 -14.14
C GLU A 191 4.57 -1.88 -14.03
N THR A 192 5.78 -2.01 -14.57
CA THR A 192 6.53 -3.27 -14.59
C THR A 192 7.89 -3.14 -13.92
N ILE A 193 8.41 -4.26 -13.43
CA ILE A 193 9.76 -4.36 -12.85
C ILE A 193 10.80 -4.00 -13.91
N GLU A 194 10.61 -4.45 -15.16
CA GLU A 194 11.51 -4.17 -16.26
C GLU A 194 11.61 -2.67 -16.55
N LEU A 195 10.47 -2.00 -16.66
CA LEU A 195 10.44 -0.53 -16.84
C LEU A 195 11.15 0.17 -15.68
N GLY A 196 10.92 -0.29 -14.45
CA GLY A 196 11.59 0.24 -13.27
C GLY A 196 13.12 0.15 -13.35
N TYR A 197 13.66 -0.97 -13.82
CA TYR A 197 15.11 -1.12 -14.03
C TYR A 197 15.65 -0.20 -15.14
N ARG A 198 14.93 -0.08 -16.25
CA ARG A 198 15.33 0.82 -17.35
C ARG A 198 15.36 2.27 -16.88
N VAL A 199 14.34 2.71 -16.15
CA VAL A 199 14.29 4.06 -15.54
C VAL A 199 15.43 4.24 -14.53
N CYS A 200 15.71 3.24 -13.70
CA CYS A 200 16.82 3.28 -12.75
C CYS A 200 18.15 3.50 -13.44
N ASN A 201 18.45 2.71 -14.47
CA ASN A 201 19.70 2.82 -15.22
C ASN A 201 19.81 4.17 -15.94
N PHE A 202 18.71 4.67 -16.52
CA PHE A 202 18.68 5.98 -17.14
C PHE A 202 18.98 7.09 -16.13
N LEU A 203 18.33 7.12 -14.99
CA LEU A 203 18.57 8.15 -13.97
C LEU A 203 19.99 8.06 -13.40
N ARG A 204 20.53 6.85 -13.23
CA ARG A 204 21.94 6.66 -12.81
C ARG A 204 22.93 7.20 -13.83
N SER A 205 22.64 7.07 -15.12
CA SER A 205 23.49 7.62 -16.19
C SER A 205 23.53 9.15 -16.22
N LEU A 206 22.56 9.82 -15.61
CA LEU A 206 22.51 11.26 -15.46
C LEU A 206 23.27 11.78 -14.24
N LEU A 207 23.69 10.88 -13.33
CA LEU A 207 24.45 11.31 -12.15
C LEU A 207 25.78 11.93 -12.56
N PRO A 208 26.24 13.01 -11.88
CA PRO A 208 27.52 13.60 -12.15
C PRO A 208 28.66 12.64 -11.80
N GLN A 209 29.84 12.84 -12.40
CA GLN A 209 31.00 11.97 -12.24
C GLN A 209 31.38 11.77 -10.76
N SER A 210 31.17 12.78 -9.91
CA SER A 210 31.42 12.70 -8.45
C SER A 210 30.54 11.68 -7.72
N LEU A 211 29.41 11.29 -8.31
CA LEU A 211 28.48 10.30 -7.78
C LEU A 211 28.48 8.99 -8.59
N HIS A 212 29.28 8.87 -9.63
CA HIS A 212 29.44 7.62 -10.38
C HIS A 212 29.94 6.52 -9.44
N GLY A 213 29.36 5.32 -9.56
CA GLY A 213 29.64 4.19 -8.68
C GLY A 213 28.89 4.22 -7.33
N ASN A 214 28.21 5.31 -6.99
CA ASN A 214 27.32 5.32 -5.81
C ASN A 214 25.89 4.87 -6.22
N GLU A 215 25.73 3.58 -6.47
CA GLU A 215 24.44 3.00 -6.86
C GLU A 215 23.37 3.12 -5.78
N GLU A 216 23.74 3.33 -4.52
CA GLU A 216 22.82 3.45 -3.39
C GLU A 216 21.91 4.69 -3.49
N VAL A 217 22.32 5.71 -4.24
CA VAL A 217 21.54 6.95 -4.41
C VAL A 217 20.21 6.70 -5.10
N ILE A 218 20.17 5.75 -6.05
CA ILE A 218 18.97 5.40 -6.83
C ILE A 218 18.81 3.89 -6.82
N LEU A 219 17.75 3.39 -6.21
CA LEU A 219 17.53 1.95 -6.04
C LEU A 219 16.16 1.49 -6.56
N PRO A 220 16.09 0.31 -7.18
CA PRO A 220 14.82 -0.34 -7.49
C PRO A 220 14.25 -1.02 -6.25
N TYR A 221 12.89 -1.10 -6.18
CA TYR A 221 12.17 -1.82 -5.14
C TYR A 221 10.99 -2.60 -5.73
N HIS A 222 11.03 -3.92 -5.64
CA HIS A 222 10.00 -4.80 -6.21
C HIS A 222 9.90 -6.13 -5.44
N SER A 223 8.86 -6.90 -5.72
CA SER A 223 8.56 -8.17 -5.03
C SER A 223 9.63 -9.26 -5.18
N LEU A 224 10.41 -9.24 -6.27
CA LEU A 224 11.47 -10.21 -6.52
C LEU A 224 12.76 -9.95 -5.73
N LEU A 225 12.89 -8.78 -5.08
CA LEU A 225 13.99 -8.56 -4.14
C LEU A 225 13.83 -9.47 -2.92
N SER A 226 14.96 -10.00 -2.44
CA SER A 226 14.98 -10.75 -1.18
C SER A 226 14.49 -9.89 0.00
N LYS A 227 14.02 -10.51 1.07
CA LYS A 227 13.57 -9.80 2.28
C LYS A 227 14.67 -8.85 2.82
N PRO A 228 15.95 -9.29 2.99
CA PRO A 228 17.04 -8.39 3.39
C PRO A 228 17.26 -7.24 2.39
N GLY A 229 17.17 -7.53 1.08
CA GLY A 229 17.30 -6.50 0.05
C GLY A 229 16.23 -5.42 0.16
N ARG A 230 14.97 -5.79 0.33
CA ARG A 230 13.87 -4.84 0.55
C ARG A 230 14.06 -4.02 1.81
N THR A 231 14.47 -4.65 2.92
CA THR A 231 14.75 -3.96 4.18
C THR A 231 15.86 -2.92 3.99
N ARG A 232 16.98 -3.29 3.35
CA ARG A 232 18.08 -2.37 3.06
C ARG A 232 17.64 -1.16 2.24
N VAL A 233 16.90 -1.36 1.16
CA VAL A 233 16.40 -0.24 0.33
C VAL A 233 15.54 0.71 1.17
N MET A 234 14.68 0.16 2.01
CA MET A 234 13.79 0.95 2.87
C MET A 234 14.54 1.75 3.93
N GLU A 235 15.52 1.14 4.59
CA GLU A 235 16.36 1.80 5.58
C GLU A 235 17.18 2.92 4.94
N ASN A 236 17.84 2.65 3.82
CA ASN A 236 18.61 3.65 3.08
C ASN A 236 17.71 4.81 2.60
N PHE A 237 16.49 4.53 2.15
CA PHE A 237 15.55 5.56 1.73
C PHE A 237 15.06 6.38 2.93
N ARG A 238 14.80 5.76 4.07
CA ARG A 238 14.42 6.45 5.31
C ARG A 238 15.56 7.35 5.81
N LEU A 239 16.79 6.84 5.84
CA LEU A 239 17.98 7.58 6.26
C LEU A 239 18.39 8.68 5.26
N GLY A 240 17.91 8.63 4.01
CA GLY A 240 18.23 9.60 2.96
C GLY A 240 19.55 9.31 2.22
N THR A 241 20.18 8.17 2.44
CA THR A 241 21.29 7.66 1.62
C THR A 241 20.81 7.36 0.21
N THR A 242 19.65 6.70 0.09
CA THR A 242 18.91 6.58 -1.17
C THR A 242 17.99 7.79 -1.31
N ARG A 243 18.05 8.44 -2.45
CA ARG A 243 17.26 9.64 -2.77
C ARG A 243 16.12 9.35 -3.72
N ILE A 244 16.29 8.40 -4.62
CA ILE A 244 15.23 7.98 -5.54
C ILE A 244 15.01 6.47 -5.39
N VAL A 245 13.78 6.08 -5.13
CA VAL A 245 13.34 4.68 -5.18
C VAL A 245 12.39 4.51 -6.35
N ILE A 246 12.65 3.51 -7.20
CA ILE A 246 11.77 3.15 -8.31
C ILE A 246 11.08 1.84 -7.96
N GLY A 247 9.77 1.93 -7.72
CA GLY A 247 8.97 0.81 -7.27
C GLY A 247 7.86 0.42 -8.22
N THR A 248 7.36 -0.79 -8.03
CA THR A 248 6.07 -1.24 -8.53
C THR A 248 5.04 -1.15 -7.40
N ASP A 249 3.84 -1.69 -7.61
CA ASP A 249 2.76 -1.67 -6.62
C ASP A 249 3.14 -2.25 -5.25
N CYS A 250 4.14 -3.12 -5.19
CA CYS A 250 4.60 -3.68 -3.91
C CYS A 250 5.06 -2.58 -2.93
N PHE A 251 5.44 -1.40 -3.41
CA PHE A 251 5.80 -0.25 -2.58
C PHE A 251 4.58 0.42 -1.92
N THR A 252 3.37 0.21 -2.44
CA THR A 252 2.14 0.75 -1.84
C THR A 252 1.80 0.08 -0.50
N TRP A 253 2.34 -1.11 -0.24
CA TRP A 253 2.00 -1.90 0.93
C TRP A 253 3.06 -1.77 2.03
N GLY A 254 2.72 -1.05 3.09
CA GLY A 254 3.50 -1.05 4.34
C GLY A 254 4.76 -0.19 4.37
N VAL A 255 4.94 0.70 3.43
CA VAL A 255 6.06 1.65 3.44
C VAL A 255 5.66 2.94 4.13
N ASP A 256 6.33 3.25 5.23
CA ASP A 256 6.18 4.51 5.94
C ASP A 256 7.50 5.29 5.92
N VAL A 257 7.61 6.16 4.93
CA VAL A 257 8.67 7.16 4.80
C VAL A 257 7.97 8.51 4.70
N PRO A 258 7.96 9.30 5.78
CA PRO A 258 7.10 10.47 5.88
C PRO A 258 7.54 11.64 5.01
N ASP A 259 8.82 11.76 4.73
CA ASP A 259 9.49 12.90 4.10
C ASP A 259 9.69 12.76 2.58
N ILE A 260 8.86 11.99 1.89
CA ILE A 260 8.89 11.91 0.42
C ILE A 260 8.35 13.22 -0.16
N ARG A 261 9.17 13.93 -0.93
CA ARG A 261 8.82 15.22 -1.53
C ARG A 261 8.22 15.09 -2.91
N ASN A 262 8.65 14.11 -3.69
CA ASN A 262 8.06 13.83 -4.99
C ASN A 262 7.56 12.39 -5.04
N VAL A 263 6.33 12.22 -5.47
CA VAL A 263 5.82 10.94 -5.94
C VAL A 263 5.53 11.07 -7.43
N VAL A 264 6.18 10.25 -8.21
CA VAL A 264 6.02 10.21 -9.66
C VAL A 264 5.31 8.91 -10.03
N VAL A 265 4.16 9.01 -10.67
CA VAL A 265 3.46 7.86 -11.27
C VAL A 265 3.77 7.88 -12.76
N PHE A 266 4.63 6.98 -13.21
CA PHE A 266 5.14 6.94 -14.58
C PHE A 266 4.36 5.94 -15.42
N GLY A 267 3.31 6.41 -16.05
CA GLY A 267 2.22 5.66 -16.66
C GLY A 267 0.99 5.58 -15.73
N LEU A 268 -0.20 5.58 -16.30
CA LEU A 268 -1.43 5.51 -15.52
C LEU A 268 -1.61 4.11 -14.93
N PRO A 269 -1.94 3.99 -13.64
CA PRO A 269 -2.26 2.70 -13.03
C PRO A 269 -3.64 2.19 -13.50
N SER A 270 -3.89 0.91 -13.30
CA SER A 270 -5.11 0.21 -13.74
C SER A 270 -6.41 0.71 -13.07
N SER A 271 -6.31 1.47 -11.97
CA SER A 271 -7.48 2.03 -11.28
C SER A 271 -7.18 3.36 -10.61
N PHE A 272 -8.22 4.19 -10.45
CA PHE A 272 -8.11 5.44 -9.70
C PHE A 272 -7.76 5.23 -8.22
N SER A 273 -8.30 4.17 -7.61
CA SER A 273 -7.96 3.80 -6.23
C SER A 273 -6.47 3.57 -6.06
N LYS A 274 -5.84 2.89 -7.02
CA LYS A 274 -4.40 2.64 -7.03
C LYS A 274 -3.60 3.93 -7.20
N LEU A 275 -4.06 4.83 -8.08
CA LEU A 275 -3.46 6.15 -8.22
C LEU A 275 -3.46 6.91 -6.89
N VAL A 276 -4.62 6.98 -6.23
CA VAL A 276 -4.76 7.66 -4.93
C VAL A 276 -3.83 7.06 -3.87
N GLN A 277 -3.72 5.73 -3.80
CA GLN A 277 -2.80 5.05 -2.88
C GLN A 277 -1.33 5.36 -3.18
N GLN A 278 -0.95 5.46 -4.43
CA GLN A 278 0.41 5.80 -4.85
C GLN A 278 0.74 7.25 -4.50
N ILE A 279 -0.07 8.22 -4.95
CA ILE A 279 0.17 9.65 -4.71
C ILE A 279 0.06 10.00 -3.22
N GLY A 280 -0.76 9.31 -2.44
CA GLY A 280 -0.88 9.46 -0.99
C GLY A 280 0.37 9.04 -0.19
N ARG A 281 1.48 8.67 -0.86
CA ARG A 281 2.80 8.48 -0.23
C ARG A 281 3.56 9.79 -0.06
N ALA A 282 3.19 10.85 -0.77
CA ALA A 282 3.84 12.14 -0.71
C ALA A 282 3.52 12.88 0.60
N GLY A 283 4.49 13.59 1.17
CA GLY A 283 4.28 14.60 2.20
C GLY A 283 3.55 14.13 3.47
N ARG A 284 3.77 12.93 3.94
CA ARG A 284 3.11 12.38 5.13
C ARG A 284 3.52 13.07 6.44
N ASP A 285 4.61 13.82 6.41
CA ASP A 285 5.07 14.66 7.51
C ASP A 285 4.39 16.03 7.57
N GLY A 286 3.42 16.28 6.68
CA GLY A 286 2.73 17.58 6.57
C GLY A 286 3.51 18.65 5.82
N SER A 287 4.68 18.34 5.27
CA SER A 287 5.44 19.29 4.43
C SER A 287 4.94 19.27 2.99
N GLN A 288 5.17 20.39 2.29
CA GLN A 288 4.85 20.49 0.86
C GLN A 288 5.47 19.37 0.05
N ALA A 289 4.66 18.72 -0.77
CA ALA A 289 5.07 17.62 -1.65
C ALA A 289 4.35 17.70 -3.00
N TYR A 290 4.88 16.96 -3.97
CA TYR A 290 4.37 16.96 -5.34
C TYR A 290 4.03 15.54 -5.76
N ALA A 291 2.83 15.35 -6.30
CA ALA A 291 2.38 14.11 -6.92
C ALA A 291 2.27 14.33 -8.44
N ILE A 292 3.24 13.84 -9.18
CA ILE A 292 3.34 14.02 -10.63
C ILE A 292 2.88 12.73 -11.31
N THR A 293 1.85 12.82 -12.15
CA THR A 293 1.31 11.66 -12.88
C THR A 293 1.52 11.86 -14.37
N TYR A 294 2.30 10.98 -14.98
CA TYR A 294 2.52 10.96 -16.43
C TYR A 294 1.52 10.02 -17.10
N ALA A 295 0.75 10.57 -18.04
CA ALA A 295 -0.19 9.84 -18.88
C ALA A 295 0.28 9.78 -20.32
N ALA A 296 -0.07 8.74 -21.05
CA ALA A 296 0.22 8.65 -22.48
C ALA A 296 -0.64 9.64 -23.31
N HIS A 297 -0.16 10.07 -24.45
CA HIS A 297 -0.83 11.04 -25.33
C HIS A 297 -2.28 10.68 -25.67
N TRP A 298 -2.58 9.40 -25.85
CA TRP A 298 -3.94 8.97 -26.18
C TRP A 298 -4.99 9.31 -25.10
N VAL A 299 -4.58 9.62 -23.89
CA VAL A 299 -5.51 10.06 -22.82
C VAL A 299 -6.16 11.39 -23.15
N GLU A 300 -5.44 12.32 -23.83
CA GLU A 300 -6.02 13.58 -24.30
C GLU A 300 -7.11 13.36 -25.35
N ASP A 301 -6.89 12.39 -26.23
CA ASP A 301 -7.86 12.05 -27.26
C ASP A 301 -9.13 11.43 -26.68
N PHE A 302 -9.00 10.60 -25.64
CA PHE A 302 -10.15 10.08 -24.90
C PHE A 302 -10.94 11.18 -24.17
N ALA A 303 -10.27 12.18 -23.62
CA ALA A 303 -10.95 13.31 -22.97
C ALA A 303 -11.76 14.19 -23.96
N LYS A 304 -11.41 14.14 -25.25
CA LYS A 304 -12.12 14.83 -26.33
C LYS A 304 -13.29 14.02 -26.91
N LEU A 305 -13.36 12.71 -26.63
CA LEU A 305 -14.50 11.87 -27.07
C LEU A 305 -15.68 12.08 -26.13
N PRO A 306 -16.91 12.22 -26.65
CA PRO A 306 -18.09 12.18 -25.81
C PRO A 306 -18.11 10.84 -25.06
N PRO A 307 -18.49 10.81 -23.77
CA PRO A 307 -18.47 9.60 -22.99
C PRO A 307 -19.36 8.55 -23.67
N LYS A 308 -18.73 7.53 -24.26
CA LYS A 308 -19.42 6.32 -24.70
C LYS A 308 -19.75 5.57 -23.43
N LEU A 309 -20.97 5.73 -22.93
CA LEU A 309 -21.53 4.86 -21.90
C LEU A 309 -21.35 3.41 -22.38
N SER A 310 -20.73 2.58 -21.56
CA SER A 310 -20.65 1.15 -21.86
C SER A 310 -22.06 0.59 -21.96
N LYS A 311 -22.28 -0.48 -22.75
CA LYS A 311 -23.61 -1.10 -22.88
C LYS A 311 -24.19 -1.52 -21.52
N GLN A 312 -23.38 -1.77 -20.50
CA GLN A 312 -23.80 -2.07 -19.15
C GLN A 312 -24.30 -0.83 -18.38
N GLU A 313 -23.72 0.35 -18.60
CA GLU A 313 -24.14 1.60 -17.95
C GLU A 313 -25.46 2.11 -18.52
N THR A 314 -25.74 1.86 -19.81
CA THR A 314 -27.02 2.21 -20.46
C THR A 314 -28.18 1.32 -19.97
N THR A 315 -27.92 0.12 -19.46
CA THR A 315 -28.96 -0.79 -18.96
C THR A 315 -29.39 -0.43 -17.53
N ASN A 316 -28.52 0.22 -16.76
CA ASN A 316 -28.80 0.64 -15.37
C ASN A 316 -29.45 2.03 -15.27
N LEU A 317 -29.65 2.73 -16.40
CA LEU A 317 -30.30 4.04 -16.46
C LEU A 317 -31.76 3.97 -17.01
N LYS A 318 -32.28 2.76 -17.24
CA LYS A 318 -33.69 2.47 -17.53
C LYS A 318 -34.30 1.78 -16.31
#